data_e9c4cd06820b04032e43d82bd35b7051
#
_entry.id   e9c4cd06820b04032e43d82bd35b7051
#
_cell.length_a   1.000
_cell.length_b   1.000
_cell.length_c   1.000
_cell.angle_alpha   90.00
_cell.angle_beta   90.00
_cell.angle_gamma   90.00
#
_symmetry.space_group_name_H-M   'P 1'
#
loop_
_entity.id
_entity.type
_entity.pdbx_description
1 polymer ?
#
loop_
_entity_poly.entity_id
_entity_poly.type
_entity_poly.pdbx_seq_one_letter_code
_entity_poly.pdbx_strand_id
1 'polypeptide(L)'
;MKKINFHLFKHIKLLYVEDDLMTQEEVSFFLQKYLGELYLAKNGEEAINVFLKNKIDMIITDIQMPKMNGLEMSKRILEINPKIPIIITTAYNDCEYLNQAMDLGIDKYISKPFNLETLLTMIEKSLPLEYKVEK
;
A
#
# COMPACT_ATOMS: atom_id res chain seq x y z
N MET A 1 -12.09 -19.24 10.01
CA MET A 1 -11.32 -18.00 9.82
C MET A 1 -9.94 -18.33 9.25
N LYS A 2 -9.58 -17.69 8.14
CA LYS A 2 -8.29 -17.98 7.52
C LYS A 2 -7.15 -17.44 8.38
N LYS A 3 -6.20 -18.28 8.72
CA LYS A 3 -5.05 -17.89 9.51
C LYS A 3 -4.04 -17.12 8.66
N ILE A 4 -3.60 -15.95 9.14
CA ILE A 4 -2.61 -15.13 8.46
C ILE A 4 -1.22 -15.75 8.69
N ASN A 5 -0.48 -15.91 7.60
CA ASN A 5 0.89 -16.42 7.69
C ASN A 5 1.86 -15.25 7.83
N PHE A 6 2.15 -14.86 9.07
CA PHE A 6 3.03 -13.73 9.37
C PHE A 6 4.46 -13.93 8.88
N HIS A 7 4.88 -15.17 8.71
CA HIS A 7 6.23 -15.47 8.21
C HIS A 7 6.47 -14.85 6.82
N LEU A 8 5.42 -14.77 6.00
CA LEU A 8 5.51 -14.20 4.66
C LEU A 8 5.88 -12.72 4.67
N PHE A 9 5.57 -12.02 5.75
CA PHE A 9 5.75 -10.57 5.82
C PHE A 9 7.18 -10.13 6.14
N LYS A 10 8.00 -11.00 6.68
CA LYS A 10 9.36 -10.66 7.15
C LYS A 10 10.28 -10.14 6.07
N HIS A 11 10.02 -10.50 4.83
CA HIS A 11 10.87 -10.12 3.70
C HIS A 11 10.25 -9.05 2.81
N ILE A 12 9.08 -8.53 3.19
CA ILE A 12 8.38 -7.52 2.41
C ILE A 12 8.91 -6.13 2.74
N LYS A 13 9.24 -5.37 1.70
CA LYS A 13 9.59 -3.96 1.81
C LYS A 13 8.40 -3.16 1.31
N LEU A 14 7.70 -2.51 2.23
CA LEU A 14 6.43 -1.87 1.96
C LEU A 14 6.54 -0.35 2.09
N LEU A 15 5.98 0.37 1.14
CA LEU A 15 5.85 1.82 1.19
C LEU A 15 4.41 2.17 1.56
N TYR A 16 4.25 2.88 2.67
CA TYR A 16 2.96 3.36 3.14
C TYR A 16 2.86 4.87 2.97
N VAL A 17 1.88 5.32 2.20
CA VAL A 17 1.70 6.72 1.84
C VAL A 17 0.41 7.25 2.47
N GLU A 18 0.54 8.17 3.40
CA GLU A 18 -0.56 8.73 4.17
C GLU A 18 -0.19 10.13 4.66
N ASP A 19 -1.01 11.13 4.34
CA ASP A 19 -0.74 12.50 4.73
C ASP A 19 -1.17 12.86 6.15
N ASP A 20 -2.13 12.10 6.73
CA ASP A 20 -2.53 12.31 8.12
C ASP A 20 -1.50 11.67 9.05
N LEU A 21 -0.77 12.51 9.77
CA LEU A 21 0.34 12.04 10.60
C LEU A 21 -0.09 11.10 11.72
N MET A 22 -1.24 11.33 12.32
CA MET A 22 -1.72 10.43 13.39
C MET A 22 -2.03 9.05 12.83
N THR A 23 -2.72 9.00 11.71
CA THR A 23 -3.03 7.74 11.03
C THR A 23 -1.76 7.02 10.61
N GLN A 24 -0.82 7.77 10.03
CA GLN A 24 0.45 7.19 9.59
C GLN A 24 1.23 6.58 10.75
N GLU A 25 1.32 7.29 11.87
CA GLU A 25 2.03 6.79 13.06
C GLU A 25 1.36 5.54 13.62
N GLU A 26 0.05 5.54 13.75
CA GLU A 26 -0.71 4.42 14.30
C GLU A 26 -0.55 3.17 13.44
N VAL A 27 -0.73 3.31 12.14
CA VAL A 27 -0.64 2.19 11.20
C VAL A 27 0.81 1.70 11.09
N SER A 28 1.77 2.62 11.00
CA SER A 28 3.17 2.23 10.88
C SER A 28 3.70 1.53 12.14
N PHE A 29 3.29 1.99 13.31
CA PHE A 29 3.65 1.33 14.57
C PHE A 29 3.20 -0.13 14.58
N PHE A 30 2.02 -0.39 14.05
CA PHE A 30 1.49 -1.75 13.94
C PHE A 30 2.23 -2.56 12.87
N LEU A 31 2.38 -2.01 11.66
CA LEU A 31 2.94 -2.74 10.53
C LEU A 31 4.42 -3.10 10.73
N GLN A 32 5.19 -2.25 11.37
CA GLN A 32 6.62 -2.52 11.54
C GLN A 32 6.92 -3.77 12.35
N LYS A 33 5.93 -4.29 13.08
CA LYS A 33 6.08 -5.54 13.84
C LYS A 33 6.16 -6.77 12.92
N TYR A 34 5.63 -6.67 11.72
CA TYR A 34 5.46 -7.81 10.84
C TYR A 34 6.30 -7.74 9.57
N LEU A 35 6.59 -6.53 9.10
CA LEU A 35 7.26 -6.32 7.82
C LEU A 35 8.77 -6.34 7.94
N GLY A 36 9.46 -6.68 6.84
CA GLY A 36 10.92 -6.62 6.78
C GLY A 36 11.42 -5.20 6.86
N GLU A 37 10.88 -4.33 6.01
CA GLU A 37 11.17 -2.90 6.03
C GLU A 37 9.91 -2.13 5.72
N LEU A 38 9.73 -0.99 6.40
CA LEU A 38 8.60 -0.11 6.19
C LEU A 38 9.12 1.28 5.86
N TYR A 39 8.69 1.79 4.71
CA TYR A 39 9.01 3.15 4.25
C TYR A 39 7.75 3.99 4.33
N LEU A 40 7.89 5.26 4.68
CA LEU A 40 6.76 6.18 4.86
C LEU A 40 6.89 7.38 3.95
N ALA A 41 5.75 7.86 3.45
CA ALA A 41 5.68 9.09 2.68
C ALA A 41 4.39 9.83 3.02
N LYS A 42 4.39 11.15 2.92
CA LYS A 42 3.25 11.99 3.26
C LYS A 42 2.43 12.44 2.06
N ASN A 43 2.93 12.23 0.86
CA ASN A 43 2.25 12.60 -0.37
C ASN A 43 2.86 11.82 -1.53
N GLY A 44 2.26 11.97 -2.72
CA GLY A 44 2.71 11.23 -3.88
C GLY A 44 4.10 11.57 -4.37
N GLU A 45 4.51 12.84 -4.27
CA GLU A 45 5.86 13.25 -4.68
C GLU A 45 6.93 12.60 -3.82
N GLU A 46 6.72 12.65 -2.50
CA GLU A 46 7.63 12.03 -1.55
C GLU A 46 7.68 10.52 -1.76
N ALA A 47 6.53 9.90 -2.03
CA ALA A 47 6.44 8.47 -2.29
C ALA A 47 7.26 8.06 -3.51
N ILE A 48 7.18 8.82 -4.59
CA ILE A 48 7.96 8.53 -5.80
C ILE A 48 9.45 8.62 -5.50
N ASN A 49 9.88 9.61 -4.74
CA ASN A 49 11.29 9.75 -4.36
C ASN A 49 11.76 8.54 -3.55
N VAL A 50 10.95 8.08 -2.60
CA VAL A 50 11.26 6.89 -1.81
C VAL A 50 11.33 5.66 -2.71
N PHE A 51 10.36 5.51 -3.60
CA PHE A 51 10.29 4.38 -4.53
C PHE A 51 11.53 4.31 -5.44
N LEU A 52 12.00 5.44 -5.93
CA LEU A 52 13.15 5.48 -6.83
C LEU A 52 14.47 5.17 -6.13
N LYS A 53 14.55 5.41 -4.83
CA LYS A 53 15.79 5.25 -4.06
C LYS A 53 15.89 3.91 -3.33
N ASN A 54 14.80 3.16 -3.28
CA ASN A 54 14.73 1.94 -2.49
C ASN A 54 14.03 0.83 -3.27
N LYS A 55 14.31 -0.41 -2.90
CA LYS A 55 13.57 -1.53 -3.45
C LYS A 55 12.27 -1.66 -2.67
N ILE A 56 11.15 -1.49 -3.35
CA ILE A 56 9.81 -1.56 -2.76
C ILE A 56 9.06 -2.73 -3.38
N ASP A 57 8.48 -3.58 -2.53
CA ASP A 57 7.75 -4.77 -2.96
C ASP A 57 6.25 -4.55 -3.05
N MET A 58 5.72 -3.58 -2.30
CA MET A 58 4.28 -3.32 -2.20
C MET A 58 4.04 -1.89 -1.73
N ILE A 59 2.93 -1.31 -2.17
CA ILE A 59 2.54 0.04 -1.78
C ILE A 59 1.14 0.03 -1.20
N ILE A 60 0.95 0.73 -0.09
CA ILE A 60 -0.36 1.06 0.46
C ILE A 60 -0.46 2.58 0.42
N THR A 61 -1.51 3.11 -0.20
CA THR A 61 -1.64 4.55 -0.36
C THR A 61 -3.07 5.02 -0.19
N ASP A 62 -3.21 6.20 0.43
CA ASP A 62 -4.45 6.96 0.39
C ASP A 62 -4.59 7.60 -1.01
N ILE A 63 -5.77 8.06 -1.35
CA ILE A 63 -6.02 8.72 -2.63
C ILE A 63 -5.80 10.23 -2.51
N GLN A 64 -6.56 10.88 -1.62
CA GLN A 64 -6.54 12.33 -1.52
C GLN A 64 -5.44 12.81 -0.59
N MET A 65 -4.42 13.40 -1.17
CA MET A 65 -3.25 13.93 -0.47
C MET A 65 -2.80 15.22 -1.14
N PRO A 66 -2.12 16.12 -0.40
CA PRO A 66 -1.60 17.35 -1.01
C PRO A 66 -0.49 17.05 -2.02
N LYS A 67 -0.19 18.02 -2.87
CA LYS A 67 0.85 18.01 -3.91
C LYS A 67 0.58 17.00 -5.02
N MET A 68 0.54 15.72 -4.73
CA MET A 68 0.26 14.67 -5.69
C MET A 68 -0.58 13.61 -5.01
N ASN A 69 -1.76 13.31 -5.56
CA ASN A 69 -2.64 12.29 -4.98
C ASN A 69 -2.15 10.87 -5.27
N GLY A 70 -2.77 9.90 -4.60
CA GLY A 70 -2.35 8.50 -4.71
C GLY A 70 -2.54 7.89 -6.09
N LEU A 71 -3.50 8.38 -6.88
CA LEU A 71 -3.73 7.85 -8.22
C LEU A 71 -2.66 8.32 -9.21
N GLU A 72 -2.31 9.61 -9.17
CA GLU A 72 -1.25 10.13 -10.01
C GLU A 72 0.08 9.47 -9.66
N MET A 73 0.35 9.32 -8.37
CA MET A 73 1.52 8.60 -7.88
C MET A 73 1.54 7.16 -8.41
N SER A 74 0.41 6.46 -8.26
CA SER A 74 0.31 5.06 -8.69
C SER A 74 0.53 4.91 -10.19
N LYS A 75 -0.03 5.80 -10.98
CA LYS A 75 0.15 5.80 -12.43
C LYS A 75 1.62 5.89 -12.80
N ARG A 76 2.35 6.81 -12.17
CA ARG A 76 3.78 6.99 -12.44
C ARG A 76 4.60 5.78 -12.01
N ILE A 77 4.28 5.22 -10.85
CA ILE A 77 4.99 4.04 -10.35
C ILE A 77 4.72 2.82 -11.23
N LEU A 78 3.48 2.63 -11.68
CA LEU A 78 3.12 1.52 -12.55
C LEU A 78 3.77 1.62 -13.94
N GLU A 79 4.10 2.82 -14.40
CA GLU A 79 4.87 2.99 -15.63
C GLU A 79 6.29 2.46 -15.47
N ILE A 80 6.84 2.50 -14.26
CA ILE A 80 8.19 2.00 -13.96
C ILE A 80 8.15 0.51 -13.64
N ASN A 81 7.21 0.08 -12.81
CA ASN A 81 7.02 -1.32 -12.42
C ASN A 81 5.55 -1.70 -12.53
N PRO A 82 5.12 -2.22 -13.71
CA PRO A 82 3.70 -2.53 -13.94
C PRO A 82 3.12 -3.62 -13.05
N LYS A 83 3.95 -4.40 -12.39
CA LYS A 83 3.51 -5.56 -11.60
C LYS A 83 3.51 -5.31 -10.10
N ILE A 84 3.90 -4.12 -9.64
CA ILE A 84 3.95 -3.86 -8.21
C ILE A 84 2.53 -3.85 -7.62
N PRO A 85 2.27 -4.61 -6.53
CA PRO A 85 0.97 -4.56 -5.88
C PRO A 85 0.74 -3.21 -5.22
N ILE A 86 -0.43 -2.63 -5.45
CA ILE A 86 -0.85 -1.38 -4.83
C ILE A 86 -2.19 -1.60 -4.16
N ILE A 87 -2.27 -1.26 -2.88
CA ILE A 87 -3.51 -1.30 -2.09
C ILE A 87 -3.94 0.14 -1.85
N ILE A 88 -5.18 0.46 -2.20
CA ILE A 88 -5.74 1.80 -2.00
C ILE A 88 -6.56 1.81 -0.72
N THR A 89 -6.32 2.79 0.15
CA THR A 89 -7.20 3.05 1.28
C THR A 89 -8.19 4.14 0.86
N THR A 90 -9.49 3.87 1.03
CA THR A 90 -10.54 4.72 0.47
C THR A 90 -11.39 5.35 1.56
N ALA A 91 -11.73 6.62 1.39
CA ALA A 91 -12.70 7.29 2.22
C ALA A 91 -14.08 7.23 1.55
N TYR A 92 -15.10 7.58 2.30
CA TYR A 92 -16.50 7.55 1.84
C TYR A 92 -16.72 8.31 0.53
N ASN A 93 -16.00 9.40 0.31
CA ASN A 93 -16.20 10.27 -0.86
C ASN A 93 -15.26 9.98 -2.03
N ASP A 94 -14.66 8.80 -2.07
CA ASP A 94 -13.66 8.47 -3.10
C ASP A 94 -14.20 7.68 -4.29
N CYS A 95 -15.54 7.55 -4.42
CA CYS A 95 -16.14 6.68 -5.46
C CYS A 95 -15.66 6.98 -6.89
N GLU A 96 -15.50 8.25 -7.24
CA GLU A 96 -15.06 8.64 -8.58
C GLU A 96 -13.61 8.19 -8.83
N TYR A 97 -12.78 8.25 -7.80
CA TYR A 97 -11.39 7.86 -7.90
C TYR A 97 -11.21 6.34 -8.05
N LEU A 98 -12.14 5.56 -7.50
CA LEU A 98 -12.05 4.11 -7.62
C LEU A 98 -12.15 3.64 -9.08
N ASN A 99 -12.97 4.30 -9.88
CA ASN A 99 -13.06 3.99 -11.31
C ASN A 99 -11.73 4.26 -12.01
N GLN A 100 -11.07 5.36 -11.67
CA GLN A 100 -9.76 5.69 -12.23
C GLN A 100 -8.71 4.67 -11.81
N ALA A 101 -8.77 4.21 -10.56
CA ALA A 101 -7.86 3.19 -10.06
C ALA A 101 -8.03 1.87 -10.81
N MET A 102 -9.28 1.49 -11.07
CA MET A 102 -9.57 0.29 -11.86
C MET A 102 -9.00 0.37 -13.27
N ASP A 103 -9.05 1.55 -13.88
CA ASP A 103 -8.47 1.77 -15.21
C ASP A 103 -6.94 1.61 -15.20
N LEU A 104 -6.32 1.83 -14.05
CA LEU A 104 -4.88 1.61 -13.88
C LEU A 104 -4.54 0.15 -13.57
N GLY A 105 -5.55 -0.70 -13.40
CA GLY A 105 -5.36 -2.10 -13.04
C GLY A 105 -5.25 -2.37 -11.55
N ILE A 106 -5.58 -1.38 -10.73
CA ILE A 106 -5.57 -1.54 -9.27
C ILE A 106 -6.92 -2.10 -8.83
N ASP A 107 -6.90 -3.27 -8.20
CA ASP A 107 -8.12 -3.96 -7.78
C ASP A 107 -8.18 -4.27 -6.27
N LYS A 108 -7.23 -3.77 -5.49
CA LYS A 108 -7.19 -3.98 -4.05
C LYS A 108 -7.52 -2.70 -3.31
N TYR A 109 -8.62 -2.71 -2.59
CA TYR A 109 -9.13 -1.55 -1.85
C TYR A 109 -9.46 -1.93 -0.42
N ILE A 110 -9.28 -0.99 0.49
CA ILE A 110 -9.69 -1.15 1.87
C ILE A 110 -10.35 0.15 2.33
N SER A 111 -11.57 0.06 2.86
CA SER A 111 -12.36 1.24 3.25
C SER A 111 -11.94 1.76 4.62
N LYS A 112 -11.85 3.07 4.75
CA LYS A 112 -11.65 3.72 6.04
C LYS A 112 -12.99 3.92 6.75
N PRO A 113 -13.05 3.77 8.06
CA PRO A 113 -11.98 3.28 8.92
C PRO A 113 -11.81 1.78 8.78
N PHE A 114 -10.58 1.31 8.82
CA PHE A 114 -10.29 -0.13 8.74
C PHE A 114 -9.61 -0.60 10.01
N ASN A 115 -9.76 -1.90 10.33
CA ASN A 115 -8.99 -2.47 11.42
C ASN A 115 -7.68 -3.03 10.86
N LEU A 116 -6.70 -3.16 11.74
CA LEU A 116 -5.35 -3.54 11.34
C LEU A 116 -5.25 -5.00 10.88
N GLU A 117 -6.11 -5.86 11.40
CA GLU A 117 -6.18 -7.25 10.95
C GLU A 117 -6.66 -7.33 9.50
N THR A 118 -7.65 -6.53 9.11
CA THR A 118 -8.11 -6.46 7.72
C THR A 118 -6.99 -6.00 6.81
N LEU A 119 -6.18 -5.04 7.27
CA LEU A 119 -5.03 -4.56 6.51
C LEU A 119 -4.01 -5.68 6.28
N LEU A 120 -3.67 -6.45 7.33
CA LEU A 120 -2.75 -7.58 7.18
C LEU A 120 -3.28 -8.64 6.21
N THR A 121 -4.57 -8.92 6.27
CA THR A 121 -5.22 -9.87 5.35
C THR A 121 -5.10 -9.37 3.90
N MET A 122 -5.31 -8.08 3.68
CA MET A 122 -5.21 -7.50 2.34
C MET A 122 -3.77 -7.55 1.84
N ILE A 123 -2.79 -7.31 2.70
CA ILE A 123 -1.37 -7.43 2.35
C ILE A 123 -1.08 -8.87 1.90
N GLU A 124 -1.52 -9.85 2.67
CA GLU A 124 -1.30 -11.26 2.31
C GLU A 124 -1.90 -11.60 0.95
N LYS A 125 -3.14 -11.16 0.71
CA LYS A 125 -3.83 -11.42 -0.56
C LYS A 125 -3.16 -10.73 -1.75
N SER A 126 -2.45 -9.65 -1.50
CA SER A 126 -1.81 -8.87 -2.56
C SER A 126 -0.40 -9.34 -2.89
N LEU A 127 0.15 -10.26 -2.10
CA LEU A 127 1.49 -10.77 -2.35
C LEU A 127 1.54 -11.55 -3.66
N PRO A 128 2.61 -11.35 -4.46
CA PRO A 128 2.85 -12.19 -5.63
C PRO A 128 2.95 -13.67 -5.23
N LEU A 129 2.59 -14.56 -6.14
CA LEU A 129 2.63 -16.00 -5.87
C LEU A 129 4.00 -16.49 -5.40
N GLU A 130 5.06 -15.90 -5.92
CA GLU A 130 6.43 -16.28 -5.54
C GLU A 130 6.72 -16.11 -4.05
N TYR A 131 6.04 -15.17 -3.38
CA TYR A 131 6.17 -14.99 -1.94
C TYR A 131 5.39 -16.01 -1.13
N LYS A 132 4.42 -16.67 -1.76
CA LYS A 132 3.53 -17.63 -1.09
C LYS A 132 3.97 -19.07 -1.20
N VAL A 133 4.99 -19.33 -2.02
CA VAL A 133 5.53 -20.68 -2.20
C VAL A 133 6.56 -20.93 -1.12
N GLU A 134 6.32 -21.91 -0.27
CA GLU A 134 7.29 -22.36 0.73
C GLU A 134 8.38 -23.18 0.04
N LYS A 135 9.60 -22.84 0.34
CA LYS A 135 10.76 -23.60 -0.14
C LYS A 135 11.28 -24.49 0.96
#